data_a4105731434c8698b7126053ade4d5d9
#
_entry.id   a4105731434c8698b7126053ade4d5d9
#
_cell.length_a   1.000
_cell.length_b   1.000
_cell.length_c   1.000
_cell.angle_alpha   90.00
_cell.angle_beta   90.00
_cell.angle_gamma   90.00
#
_symmetry.space_group_name_H-M   'P 1'
#
loop_
_entity.id
_entity.type
_entity.pdbx_description
1 polymer ?
#
loop_
_entity_poly.entity_id
_entity_poly.type
_entity_poly.pdbx_seq_one_letter_code
_entity_poly.pdbx_strand_id
1 'polypeptide(L)'
;MERLLQEFERRITDDQGTIYRVFLFGRSRPADTWVGWLVFERISDGQRFSTDVETTQPNAEAVVYWATGLTDIYFDGALVRAMTPHGAGSEVVEDREPPRVP
;
A
#
# COMPACT_ATOMS: atom_id res chain seq x y z
N MET A 1 -10.41 3.28 -11.43
CA MET A 1 -11.06 3.69 -10.17
C MET A 1 -10.57 2.84 -9.02
N GLU A 2 -10.15 3.47 -7.94
CA GLU A 2 -9.69 2.69 -6.78
C GLU A 2 -10.86 2.12 -6.02
N ARG A 3 -10.59 0.99 -5.39
CA ARG A 3 -11.60 0.28 -4.64
C ARG A 3 -10.98 -0.32 -3.39
N LEU A 4 -11.69 -0.21 -2.27
CA LEU A 4 -11.29 -0.91 -1.06
C LEU A 4 -11.54 -2.40 -1.27
N LEU A 5 -10.48 -3.20 -1.20
CA LEU A 5 -10.60 -4.64 -1.36
C LEU A 5 -10.74 -5.36 -0.04
N GLN A 6 -10.08 -4.87 1.01
CA GLN A 6 -10.11 -5.56 2.29
C GLN A 6 -9.60 -4.64 3.38
N GLU A 7 -10.20 -4.74 4.57
CA GLU A 7 -9.62 -4.17 5.78
C GLU A 7 -9.04 -5.32 6.58
N PHE A 8 -7.78 -5.21 7.00
CA PHE A 8 -7.14 -6.26 7.78
C PHE A 8 -7.62 -6.18 9.22
N GLU A 9 -7.79 -7.35 9.86
CA GLU A 9 -8.18 -7.36 11.26
C GLU A 9 -7.07 -6.94 12.18
N ARG A 10 -5.83 -7.24 11.79
CA ARG A 10 -4.69 -6.87 12.62
C ARG A 10 -4.45 -5.37 12.56
N ARG A 11 -3.88 -4.86 13.62
CA ARG A 11 -3.40 -3.49 13.69
C ARG A 11 -1.90 -3.49 13.69
N ILE A 12 -1.30 -2.40 13.24
CA ILE A 12 0.15 -2.27 13.19
C ILE A 12 0.54 -1.17 14.15
N THR A 13 1.56 -1.44 14.97
CA THR A 13 2.08 -0.46 15.93
C THR A 13 3.51 -0.14 15.55
N ASP A 14 3.82 1.15 15.41
CA ASP A 14 5.19 1.53 15.08
C ASP A 14 6.06 1.55 16.34
N ASP A 15 7.32 1.93 16.18
CA ASP A 15 8.28 1.87 17.28
C ASP A 15 8.05 2.97 18.31
N GLN A 16 7.12 3.87 18.09
CA GLN A 16 6.75 4.90 19.04
C GLN A 16 5.40 4.62 19.70
N GLY A 17 4.83 3.43 19.42
CA GLY A 17 3.58 3.05 20.03
C GLY A 17 2.34 3.56 19.30
N THR A 18 2.50 4.21 18.17
CA THR A 18 1.36 4.69 17.39
C THR A 18 0.70 3.52 16.66
N ILE A 19 -0.62 3.47 16.70
CA ILE A 19 -1.39 2.33 16.19
C ILE A 19 -2.11 2.73 14.91
N TYR A 20 -2.09 1.82 13.93
CA TYR A 20 -2.68 2.05 12.60
C TYR A 20 -3.60 0.91 12.22
N ARG A 21 -4.72 1.25 11.58
CA ARG A 21 -5.49 0.27 10.81
C ARG A 21 -4.84 0.11 9.45
N VAL A 22 -5.05 -1.05 8.84
CA VAL A 22 -4.44 -1.33 7.53
C VAL A 22 -5.54 -1.73 6.56
N PHE A 23 -5.49 -1.14 5.37
CA PHE A 23 -6.45 -1.43 4.31
C PHE A 23 -5.70 -1.82 3.04
N LEU A 24 -6.30 -2.71 2.28
CA LEU A 24 -5.83 -3.08 0.95
C LEU A 24 -6.72 -2.39 -0.07
N PHE A 25 -6.13 -1.56 -0.90
CA PHE A 25 -6.83 -0.92 -2.02
C PHE A 25 -6.30 -1.48 -3.32
N GLY A 26 -7.10 -1.40 -4.36
CA GLY A 26 -6.66 -1.81 -5.67
C GLY A 26 -7.44 -1.09 -6.76
N ARG A 27 -6.96 -1.23 -7.98
CA ARG A 27 -7.67 -0.74 -9.15
C ARG A 27 -7.26 -1.55 -10.36
N SER A 28 -8.17 -1.58 -11.34
CA SER A 28 -7.85 -2.24 -12.60
C SER A 28 -6.96 -1.34 -13.45
N ARG A 29 -6.18 -1.97 -14.30
CA ARG A 29 -5.28 -1.31 -15.23
C ARG A 29 -5.53 -1.87 -16.62
N PRO A 30 -5.07 -1.18 -17.66
CA PRO A 30 -5.15 -1.73 -19.01
C PRO A 30 -4.51 -3.11 -19.09
N ALA A 31 -4.93 -3.90 -20.09
CA ALA A 31 -4.48 -5.28 -20.29
C ALA A 31 -4.99 -6.21 -19.21
N ASP A 32 -6.14 -5.86 -18.62
CA ASP A 32 -6.84 -6.72 -17.67
C ASP A 32 -5.99 -7.12 -16.48
N THR A 33 -5.17 -6.18 -15.99
CA THR A 33 -4.42 -6.40 -14.77
C THR A 33 -5.00 -5.53 -13.66
N TRP A 34 -4.61 -5.87 -12.42
CA TRP A 34 -4.98 -5.14 -11.23
C TRP A 34 -3.73 -4.83 -10.42
N VAL A 35 -3.68 -3.64 -9.87
CA VAL A 35 -2.62 -3.29 -8.94
C VAL A 35 -3.23 -3.13 -7.55
N GLY A 36 -2.39 -3.39 -6.53
CA GLY A 36 -2.81 -3.25 -5.14
C GLY A 36 -1.78 -2.48 -4.34
N TRP A 37 -2.26 -1.80 -3.32
CA TRP A 37 -1.37 -1.06 -2.42
C TRP A 37 -1.99 -1.03 -1.04
N LEU A 38 -1.19 -0.62 -0.05
CA LEU A 38 -1.62 -0.60 1.34
C LEU A 38 -1.83 0.83 1.80
N VAL A 39 -2.85 1.02 2.63
CA VAL A 39 -3.15 2.30 3.25
C VAL A 39 -3.17 2.09 4.75
N PHE A 40 -2.43 2.91 5.47
CA PHE A 40 -2.36 2.87 6.92
C PHE A 40 -3.08 4.08 7.47
N GLU A 41 -4.04 3.85 8.35
CA GLU A 41 -4.81 4.94 8.94
C GLU A 41 -4.47 5.04 10.42
N ARG A 42 -3.89 6.17 10.82
CA ARG A 42 -3.55 6.38 12.22
C ARG A 42 -4.83 6.50 13.03
N ILE A 43 -4.95 5.68 14.08
CA ILE A 43 -6.21 5.62 14.82
C ILE A 43 -6.49 6.92 15.54
N SER A 44 -5.46 7.59 16.04
CA SER A 44 -5.65 8.76 16.89
C SER A 44 -6.31 9.93 16.16
N ASP A 45 -6.05 10.10 14.86
CA ASP A 45 -6.58 11.26 14.13
C ASP A 45 -7.11 10.93 12.75
N GLY A 46 -7.07 9.65 12.33
CA GLY A 46 -7.60 9.24 11.04
C GLY A 46 -6.74 9.60 9.85
N GLN A 47 -5.54 10.12 10.07
CA GLN A 47 -4.68 10.47 8.95
C GLN A 47 -4.20 9.21 8.24
N ARG A 48 -4.19 9.25 6.91
CA ARG A 48 -3.87 8.09 6.08
C ARG A 48 -2.55 8.26 5.38
N PHE A 49 -1.83 7.15 5.25
CA PHE A 49 -0.54 7.08 4.56
C PHE A 49 -0.62 5.89 3.61
N SER A 50 -0.29 6.12 2.34
CA SER A 50 -0.39 5.07 1.31
C SER A 50 0.98 4.69 0.81
N THR A 51 1.17 3.39 0.55
CA THR A 51 2.34 2.94 -0.20
C THR A 51 2.10 3.22 -1.68
N ASP A 52 3.16 3.12 -2.47
CA ASP A 52 3.01 2.98 -3.91
C ASP A 52 2.46 1.59 -4.21
N VAL A 53 2.33 1.25 -5.48
CA VAL A 53 1.86 -0.07 -5.88
C VAL A 53 2.78 -1.14 -5.29
N GLU A 54 2.17 -2.09 -4.58
CA GLU A 54 2.91 -3.17 -3.94
C GLU A 54 2.83 -4.47 -4.72
N THR A 55 1.79 -4.64 -5.54
CA THR A 55 1.62 -5.86 -6.29
C THR A 55 0.86 -5.58 -7.58
N THR A 56 1.15 -6.38 -8.60
CA THR A 56 0.38 -6.39 -9.86
C THR A 56 -0.06 -7.82 -10.09
N GLN A 57 -1.35 -8.02 -10.28
CA GLN A 57 -1.95 -9.35 -10.37
C GLN A 57 -2.92 -9.38 -11.55
N PRO A 58 -3.34 -10.60 -11.99
CA PRO A 58 -4.28 -10.69 -13.11
C PRO A 58 -5.68 -10.17 -12.81
N ASN A 59 -6.10 -10.16 -11.54
CA ASN A 59 -7.45 -9.74 -11.19
C ASN A 59 -7.49 -9.32 -9.72
N ALA A 60 -8.64 -8.80 -9.31
CA ALA A 60 -8.79 -8.30 -7.93
C ALA A 60 -8.68 -9.42 -6.90
N GLU A 61 -9.20 -10.61 -7.21
CA GLU A 61 -9.13 -11.72 -6.27
C GLU A 61 -7.69 -12.12 -6.00
N ALA A 62 -6.85 -12.08 -7.02
CA ALA A 62 -5.44 -12.41 -6.85
C ALA A 62 -4.73 -11.38 -6.00
N VAL A 63 -5.14 -10.10 -6.07
CA VAL A 63 -4.58 -9.09 -5.17
C VAL A 63 -4.91 -9.43 -3.72
N VAL A 64 -6.16 -9.81 -3.45
CA VAL A 64 -6.57 -10.18 -2.10
C VAL A 64 -5.81 -11.42 -1.64
N TYR A 65 -5.67 -12.40 -2.52
CA TYR A 65 -4.93 -13.62 -2.17
C TYR A 65 -3.47 -13.31 -1.84
N TRP A 66 -2.85 -12.44 -2.65
CA TRP A 66 -1.47 -11.99 -2.38
C TRP A 66 -1.36 -11.44 -0.95
N ALA A 67 -2.35 -10.67 -0.54
CA ALA A 67 -2.31 -10.01 0.76
C ALA A 67 -2.40 -11.00 1.92
N THR A 68 -2.95 -12.19 1.70
CA THR A 68 -3.06 -13.18 2.76
C THR A 68 -1.71 -13.70 3.22
N GLY A 69 -0.67 -13.54 2.40
CA GLY A 69 0.66 -14.00 2.76
C GLY A 69 1.55 -12.96 3.41
N LEU A 70 1.04 -11.76 3.66
CA LEU A 70 1.86 -10.71 4.21
C LEU A 70 2.14 -10.94 5.69
N THR A 71 3.38 -10.66 6.10
CA THR A 71 3.83 -10.87 7.47
C THR A 71 3.94 -9.54 8.19
N ASP A 72 4.13 -9.61 9.51
CA ASP A 72 4.33 -8.40 10.31
C ASP A 72 5.54 -7.61 9.83
N ILE A 73 6.61 -8.31 9.45
CA ILE A 73 7.81 -7.63 8.95
C ILE A 73 7.49 -6.86 7.68
N TYR A 74 6.68 -7.46 6.80
CA TYR A 74 6.28 -6.77 5.59
C TYR A 74 5.49 -5.50 5.90
N PHE A 75 4.51 -5.61 6.82
CA PHE A 75 3.71 -4.45 7.19
C PHE A 75 4.56 -3.35 7.82
N ASP A 76 5.52 -3.71 8.65
CA ASP A 76 6.41 -2.71 9.26
C ASP A 76 7.18 -1.95 8.19
N GLY A 77 7.73 -2.66 7.22
CA GLY A 77 8.47 -2.02 6.13
C GLY A 77 7.56 -1.18 5.25
N ALA A 78 6.36 -1.66 4.99
CA ALA A 78 5.40 -0.93 4.17
C ALA A 78 4.98 0.37 4.86
N LEU A 79 4.78 0.35 6.17
CA LEU A 79 4.43 1.56 6.90
C LEU A 79 5.53 2.60 6.78
N VAL A 80 6.78 2.19 6.92
CA VAL A 80 7.91 3.12 6.76
C VAL A 80 7.87 3.73 5.36
N ARG A 81 7.67 2.92 4.34
CA ARG A 81 7.61 3.43 2.97
C ARG A 81 6.45 4.38 2.77
N ALA A 82 5.29 4.07 3.37
CA ALA A 82 4.10 4.91 3.22
C ALA A 82 4.31 6.28 3.86
N MET A 83 5.07 6.35 4.93
CA MET A 83 5.30 7.59 5.64
C MET A 83 6.50 8.37 5.13
N THR A 84 7.31 7.77 4.29
CA THR A 84 8.47 8.45 3.72
C THR A 84 8.00 9.36 2.59
N PRO A 85 8.38 10.63 2.57
CA PRO A 85 7.92 11.52 1.51
C PRO A 85 8.35 11.01 0.14
N HIS A 86 7.38 10.91 -0.76
CA HIS A 86 7.65 10.46 -2.12
C HIS A 86 8.15 11.66 -2.92
N GLY A 87 9.01 11.39 -3.80
CA GLY A 87 9.49 12.40 -4.68
C GLY A 87 10.34 13.40 -3.99
N ALA A 88 10.41 13.32 -2.77
CA ALA A 88 11.38 14.13 -2.20
C ALA A 88 12.60 13.68 -2.81
N GLY A 89 12.76 13.89 -3.50
CA GLY A 89 13.59 13.35 -4.10
C GLY A 89 13.08 12.33 -4.92
N SER A 90 12.68 12.01 -5.15
CA SER A 90 12.24 11.03 -5.90
C SER A 90 11.55 11.42 -7.01
N GLU A 91 11.45 12.24 -6.81
CA GLU A 91 11.03 12.56 -7.45
C GLU A 91 11.20 12.33 -8.35
N VAL A 92 11.26 12.49 -8.31
CA VAL A 92 11.40 12.34 -8.95
C VAL A 92 11.17 11.72 -9.76
N VAL A 93 10.93 11.73 -9.61
CA VAL A 93 10.79 11.19 -10.25
C VAL A 93 10.36 10.71 -10.99
N GLU A 94 10.08 10.77 -10.89
CA GLU A 94 9.78 10.45 -11.45
C GLU A 94 9.60 9.95 -12.10
N ASP A 95 9.44 10.09 -11.90
CA ASP A 95 9.38 9.64 -12.38
C ASP A 95 9.19 8.94 -12.86
N ARG A 96 9.17 9.00 -12.74
CA ARG A 96 9.12 8.50 -13.10
C ARG A 96 8.87 7.68 -13.58
N GLU A 97 8.52 7.80 -13.33
CA GLU A 97 8.34 7.15 -13.73
C GLU A 97 8.51 6.37 -14.06
N PRO A 98 8.43 6.38 -13.90
CA PRO A 98 8.51 5.58 -14.04
C PRO A 98 8.65 4.88 -14.32
N PRO A 99 8.64 4.83 -14.04
CA PRO A 99 8.74 4.15 -14.13
C PRO A 99 8.79 3.45 -14.43
N ARG A 100 8.92 3.31 -14.30
CA ARG A 100 8.92 2.89 -14.44
C ARG A 100 9.00 1.94 -14.78
N VAL A 101 8.71 1.95 -14.56
CA VAL A 101 8.64 1.23 -14.73
C VAL A 101 8.62 0.52 -15.06
N PRO A 102 8.53 0.10 -14.96
CA PRO A 102 8.55 -0.40 -15.05
C PRO A 102 8.59 -0.79 -15.37
#